data_89e85e3eea3b93653007b5bfe4677127
#
_entry.id   89e85e3eea3b93653007b5bfe4677127
#
_cell.length_a   1.000
_cell.length_b   1.000
_cell.length_c   1.000
_cell.angle_alpha   90.00
_cell.angle_beta   90.00
_cell.angle_gamma   90.00
#
_symmetry.space_group_name_H-M   'P 1'
#
loop_
_entity.id
_entity.type
_entity.pdbx_description
1 polymer ?
#
loop_
_entity_poly.entity_id
_entity_poly.type
_entity_poly.pdbx_seq_one_letter_code
_entity_poly.pdbx_strand_id
1 'polypeptide(L)'
;NQDFKESSLLVHQSENAADKVKRAIEAKLYAGAFLPINRGDYILLTEFIDRIANQAETTANLIVLTRPEIPEFLNDDLLELLDRGIASFNAFKIALESMNLDIDQLKDAIIQVTTFETEADRIEWETIKKLFKSDLDLCRKLHVRELVEDIAIISDLAEDAAERVGVMAVKRPF
;
A
#
# COMPACT_ATOMS: atom_id res chain seq x y z
N ASN A 1 -4.52 20.36 -14.71
CA ASN A 1 -4.26 19.31 -15.72
C ASN A 1 -2.76 19.04 -15.96
N GLN A 2 -1.89 20.01 -15.75
CA GLN A 2 -0.43 19.81 -15.82
C GLN A 2 0.06 19.18 -14.51
N ASP A 3 -0.45 19.62 -13.39
CA ASP A 3 -0.10 19.16 -12.04
C ASP A 3 -0.33 17.65 -11.86
N PHE A 4 -1.44 17.10 -12.35
CA PHE A 4 -1.71 15.65 -12.28
C PHE A 4 -0.71 14.82 -13.08
N LYS A 5 -0.26 15.31 -14.24
CA LYS A 5 0.74 14.60 -15.05
C LYS A 5 2.11 14.64 -14.37
N GLU A 6 2.47 15.77 -13.79
CA GLU A 6 3.72 15.91 -13.05
C GLU A 6 3.73 15.02 -11.81
N SER A 7 2.64 14.97 -11.05
CA SER A 7 2.50 14.09 -9.89
C SER A 7 2.56 12.61 -10.27
N SER A 8 1.86 12.19 -11.33
CA SER A 8 1.93 10.81 -11.82
C SER A 8 3.33 10.43 -12.30
N LEU A 9 4.06 11.36 -12.95
CA LEU A 9 5.44 11.13 -13.33
C LEU A 9 6.35 10.92 -12.13
N LEU A 10 6.15 11.65 -11.03
CA LEU A 10 6.88 11.45 -9.79
C LEU A 10 6.61 10.09 -9.16
N VAL A 11 5.36 9.64 -9.17
CA VAL A 11 4.99 8.28 -8.69
C VAL A 11 5.68 7.23 -9.55
N HIS A 12 5.61 7.33 -10.87
CA HIS A 12 6.30 6.41 -11.79
C HIS A 12 7.83 6.39 -11.58
N GLN A 13 8.46 7.54 -11.36
CA GLN A 13 9.89 7.61 -11.06
C GLN A 13 10.23 6.94 -9.73
N SER A 14 9.37 7.09 -8.72
CA SER A 14 9.53 6.48 -7.40
C SER A 14 9.39 4.96 -7.46
N GLU A 15 8.38 4.46 -8.20
CA GLU A 15 8.18 3.03 -8.47
C GLU A 15 9.42 2.44 -9.17
N ASN A 16 9.89 3.05 -10.25
CA ASN A 16 11.08 2.62 -10.97
C ASN A 16 12.36 2.62 -10.08
N ALA A 17 12.43 3.53 -9.11
CA ALA A 17 13.54 3.53 -8.15
C ALA A 17 13.40 2.36 -7.16
N ALA A 18 12.18 2.07 -6.68
CA ALA A 18 11.89 0.93 -5.81
C ALA A 18 12.21 -0.41 -6.52
N ASP A 19 11.79 -0.59 -7.78
CA ASP A 19 12.07 -1.77 -8.59
C ASP A 19 13.58 -2.01 -8.78
N LYS A 20 14.37 -0.95 -9.00
CA LYS A 20 15.84 -1.07 -9.05
C LYS A 20 16.43 -1.55 -7.72
N VAL A 21 15.92 -1.07 -6.59
CA VAL A 21 16.35 -1.51 -5.26
C VAL A 21 15.98 -2.97 -5.04
N LYS A 22 14.75 -3.38 -5.37
CA LYS A 22 14.28 -4.77 -5.33
C LYS A 22 15.24 -5.68 -6.08
N ARG A 23 15.52 -5.39 -7.36
CA ARG A 23 16.44 -6.17 -8.20
C ARG A 23 17.85 -6.25 -7.61
N ALA A 24 18.33 -5.16 -7.01
CA ALA A 24 19.65 -5.16 -6.35
C ALA A 24 19.67 -6.04 -5.10
N ILE A 25 18.59 -6.07 -4.32
CA ILE A 25 18.42 -6.98 -3.17
C ILE A 25 18.40 -8.42 -3.66
N GLU A 26 17.56 -8.76 -4.63
CA GLU A 26 17.44 -10.10 -5.20
C GLU A 26 18.80 -10.61 -5.73
N ALA A 27 19.54 -9.78 -6.46
CA ALA A 27 20.86 -10.13 -6.97
C ALA A 27 21.83 -10.49 -5.83
N LYS A 28 21.82 -9.74 -4.71
CA LYS A 28 22.64 -10.07 -3.52
C LYS A 28 22.19 -11.37 -2.85
N LEU A 29 20.88 -11.62 -2.78
CA LEU A 29 20.32 -12.84 -2.22
C LEU A 29 20.73 -14.07 -3.04
N TYR A 30 20.67 -13.99 -4.38
CA TYR A 30 21.09 -15.06 -5.29
C TYR A 30 22.62 -15.28 -5.27
N ALA A 31 23.41 -14.23 -5.07
CA ALA A 31 24.87 -14.35 -4.94
C ALA A 31 25.34 -15.06 -3.66
N GLY A 32 24.43 -15.46 -2.79
CA GLY A 32 24.77 -16.30 -1.64
C GLY A 32 25.01 -15.52 -0.34
N ALA A 33 24.41 -14.34 -0.16
CA ALA A 33 24.48 -13.60 1.10
C ALA A 33 24.16 -14.52 2.30
N PHE A 34 25.00 -14.45 3.35
CA PHE A 34 24.73 -15.14 4.60
C PHE A 34 23.66 -14.36 5.37
N LEU A 35 22.55 -15.02 5.67
CA LEU A 35 21.39 -14.41 6.29
C LEU A 35 20.90 -15.24 7.49
N PRO A 36 20.39 -14.60 8.54
CA PRO A 36 19.86 -15.29 9.72
C PRO A 36 18.54 -16.04 9.46
N ILE A 37 17.83 -15.71 8.39
CA ILE A 37 16.57 -16.31 7.99
C ILE A 37 16.68 -16.82 6.55
N ASN A 38 15.77 -17.70 6.12
CA ASN A 38 15.74 -18.25 4.78
C ASN A 38 15.65 -17.12 3.72
N ARG A 39 16.48 -17.23 2.67
CA ARG A 39 16.51 -16.27 1.55
C ARG A 39 15.15 -16.11 0.89
N GLY A 40 14.35 -17.18 0.80
CA GLY A 40 13.01 -17.14 0.25
C GLY A 40 12.07 -16.21 1.01
N ASP A 41 12.25 -16.06 2.32
CA ASP A 41 11.46 -15.13 3.12
C ASP A 41 11.77 -13.66 2.77
N TYR A 42 13.05 -13.35 2.51
CA TYR A 42 13.44 -12.00 2.07
C TYR A 42 12.97 -11.69 0.64
N ILE A 43 13.06 -12.65 -0.28
CA ILE A 43 12.54 -12.49 -1.65
C ILE A 43 11.04 -12.21 -1.60
N LEU A 44 10.29 -13.01 -0.84
CA LEU A 44 8.85 -12.83 -0.72
C LEU A 44 8.49 -11.48 -0.07
N LEU A 45 9.24 -11.03 0.94
CA LEU A 45 9.03 -9.71 1.52
C LEU A 45 9.26 -8.58 0.50
N THR A 46 10.31 -8.69 -0.33
CA THR A 46 10.53 -7.68 -1.39
C THR A 46 9.41 -7.65 -2.42
N GLU A 47 8.77 -8.81 -2.70
CA GLU A 47 7.59 -8.88 -3.56
C GLU A 47 6.37 -8.18 -2.94
N PHE A 48 6.12 -8.35 -1.64
CA PHE A 48 5.04 -7.63 -0.96
C PHE A 48 5.24 -6.12 -0.98
N ILE A 49 6.48 -5.66 -0.71
CA ILE A 49 6.81 -4.22 -0.76
C ILE A 49 6.62 -3.65 -2.17
N ASP A 50 7.05 -4.37 -3.18
CA ASP A 50 6.93 -4.00 -4.58
C ASP A 50 5.45 -3.86 -5.01
N ARG A 51 4.57 -4.75 -4.54
CA ARG A 51 3.13 -4.65 -4.80
C ARG A 51 2.53 -3.33 -4.33
N ILE A 52 2.99 -2.78 -3.19
CA ILE A 52 2.51 -1.49 -2.68
C ILE A 52 2.91 -0.36 -3.66
N ALA A 53 4.16 -0.35 -4.13
CA ALA A 53 4.64 0.65 -5.08
C ALA A 53 3.90 0.56 -6.43
N ASN A 54 3.71 -0.65 -6.94
CA ASN A 54 2.96 -0.93 -8.16
C ASN A 54 1.49 -0.49 -8.04
N GLN A 55 0.84 -0.71 -6.88
CA GLN A 55 -0.53 -0.26 -6.67
C GLN A 55 -0.64 1.26 -6.65
N ALA A 56 0.30 1.96 -6.01
CA ALA A 56 0.34 3.42 -6.03
C ALA A 56 0.49 3.96 -7.46
N GLU A 57 1.32 3.32 -8.29
CA GLU A 57 1.45 3.67 -9.70
C GLU A 57 0.16 3.39 -10.48
N THR A 58 -0.47 2.24 -10.26
CA THR A 58 -1.74 1.85 -10.88
C THR A 58 -2.83 2.89 -10.58
N THR A 59 -2.99 3.28 -9.32
CA THR A 59 -3.95 4.30 -8.90
C THR A 59 -3.66 5.67 -9.54
N ALA A 60 -2.39 6.09 -9.59
CA ALA A 60 -2.00 7.34 -10.24
C ALA A 60 -2.28 7.31 -11.75
N ASN A 61 -2.02 6.17 -12.41
CA ASN A 61 -2.31 5.97 -13.83
C ASN A 61 -3.81 5.96 -14.12
N LEU A 62 -4.64 5.32 -13.27
CA LEU A 62 -6.09 5.37 -13.37
C LEU A 62 -6.57 6.83 -13.42
N ILE A 63 -6.13 7.67 -12.48
CA ILE A 63 -6.53 9.08 -12.42
C ILE A 63 -6.13 9.85 -13.69
N VAL A 64 -4.91 9.65 -14.18
CA VAL A 64 -4.40 10.40 -15.35
C VAL A 64 -5.03 9.95 -16.66
N LEU A 65 -5.23 8.64 -16.83
CA LEU A 65 -5.72 8.05 -18.07
C LEU A 65 -7.25 8.19 -18.20
N THR A 66 -7.96 7.91 -17.14
CA THR A 66 -9.43 7.82 -17.18
C THR A 66 -10.12 9.09 -16.71
N ARG A 67 -9.45 9.92 -15.91
CA ARG A 67 -9.95 11.20 -15.37
C ARG A 67 -11.34 11.05 -14.73
N PRO A 68 -11.47 10.25 -13.66
CA PRO A 68 -12.75 10.03 -13.03
C PRO A 68 -13.34 11.37 -12.56
N GLU A 69 -14.61 11.58 -12.87
CA GLU A 69 -15.35 12.75 -12.37
C GLU A 69 -15.79 12.50 -10.92
N ILE A 70 -14.92 12.86 -9.98
CA ILE A 70 -15.16 12.68 -8.55
C ILE A 70 -16.26 13.64 -8.10
N PRO A 71 -17.35 13.16 -7.47
CA PRO A 71 -18.37 14.01 -6.89
C PRO A 71 -17.83 14.73 -5.65
N GLU A 72 -18.12 16.03 -5.51
CA GLU A 72 -17.65 16.85 -4.38
C GLU A 72 -17.98 16.24 -3.01
N PHE A 73 -19.13 15.57 -2.89
CA PHE A 73 -19.57 14.95 -1.64
C PHE A 73 -18.74 13.73 -1.20
N LEU A 74 -17.78 13.27 -2.02
CA LEU A 74 -16.84 12.18 -1.70
C LEU A 74 -15.40 12.67 -1.48
N ASN A 75 -15.11 13.94 -1.66
CA ASN A 75 -13.74 14.45 -1.56
C ASN A 75 -13.11 14.16 -0.19
N ASP A 76 -13.84 14.44 0.89
CA ASP A 76 -13.33 14.22 2.24
C ASP A 76 -13.15 12.72 2.53
N ASP A 77 -14.09 11.89 2.08
CA ASP A 77 -14.01 10.43 2.26
C ASP A 77 -12.77 9.85 1.54
N LEU A 78 -12.48 10.31 0.32
CA LEU A 78 -11.32 9.86 -0.46
C LEU A 78 -10.00 10.34 0.16
N LEU A 79 -9.95 11.56 0.68
CA LEU A 79 -8.77 12.08 1.37
C LEU A 79 -8.53 11.31 2.68
N GLU A 80 -9.59 11.02 3.45
CA GLU A 80 -9.48 10.23 4.67
C GLU A 80 -9.00 8.80 4.37
N LEU A 81 -9.53 8.17 3.31
CA LEU A 81 -9.09 6.84 2.86
C LEU A 81 -7.60 6.83 2.49
N LEU A 82 -7.14 7.83 1.74
CA LEU A 82 -5.75 7.98 1.37
C LEU A 82 -4.86 8.18 2.60
N ASP A 83 -5.30 9.00 3.57
CA ASP A 83 -4.59 9.23 4.83
C ASP A 83 -4.43 7.93 5.64
N ARG A 84 -5.45 7.05 5.65
CA ARG A 84 -5.35 5.72 6.31
C ARG A 84 -4.36 4.82 5.60
N GLY A 85 -4.37 4.77 4.26
CA GLY A 85 -3.37 4.03 3.48
C GLY A 85 -1.94 4.48 3.76
N ILE A 86 -1.71 5.81 3.81
CA ILE A 86 -0.40 6.38 4.16
C ILE A 86 -0.01 6.03 5.61
N ALA A 87 -0.95 6.09 6.55
CA ALA A 87 -0.70 5.75 7.95
C ALA A 87 -0.35 4.27 8.11
N SER A 88 -1.08 3.36 7.43
CA SER A 88 -0.80 1.92 7.39
C SER A 88 0.61 1.66 6.84
N PHE A 89 0.97 2.26 5.72
CA PHE A 89 2.31 2.13 5.15
C PHE A 89 3.42 2.66 6.08
N ASN A 90 3.20 3.77 6.77
CA ASN A 90 4.19 4.31 7.72
C ASN A 90 4.35 3.40 8.94
N ALA A 91 3.27 2.80 9.45
CA ALA A 91 3.33 1.80 10.52
C ALA A 91 4.08 0.53 10.04
N PHE A 92 3.83 0.07 8.81
CA PHE A 92 4.59 -1.02 8.20
C PHE A 92 6.09 -0.72 8.13
N LYS A 93 6.50 0.49 7.78
CA LYS A 93 7.93 0.89 7.80
C LYS A 93 8.54 0.73 9.19
N ILE A 94 7.82 1.14 10.25
CA ILE A 94 8.26 0.96 11.63
C ILE A 94 8.39 -0.54 11.95
N ALA A 95 7.43 -1.38 11.56
CA ALA A 95 7.50 -2.82 11.74
C ALA A 95 8.74 -3.42 11.06
N LEU A 96 9.03 -3.01 9.83
CA LEU A 96 10.19 -3.48 9.07
C LEU A 96 11.51 -3.08 9.73
N GLU A 97 11.64 -1.83 10.19
CA GLU A 97 12.83 -1.32 10.88
C GLU A 97 13.05 -2.02 12.22
N SER A 98 11.97 -2.29 12.96
CA SER A 98 12.00 -2.90 14.27
C SER A 98 12.21 -4.42 14.25
N MET A 99 11.98 -5.08 13.10
CA MET A 99 12.06 -6.54 12.96
C MET A 99 13.35 -7.15 13.54
N ASN A 100 14.44 -6.42 13.48
CA ASN A 100 15.77 -6.89 13.91
C ASN A 100 16.24 -6.28 15.23
N LEU A 101 15.52 -5.32 15.79
CA LEU A 101 16.00 -4.47 16.89
C LEU A 101 15.13 -4.58 18.13
N ASP A 102 13.80 -4.55 17.98
CA ASP A 102 12.85 -4.46 19.08
C ASP A 102 11.57 -5.21 18.74
N ILE A 103 11.37 -6.36 19.41
CA ILE A 103 10.21 -7.23 19.14
C ILE A 103 8.90 -6.63 19.67
N ASP A 104 8.94 -5.83 20.71
CA ASP A 104 7.73 -5.21 21.27
C ASP A 104 7.31 -4.03 20.38
N GLN A 105 8.25 -3.20 19.91
CA GLN A 105 7.97 -2.19 18.92
C GLN A 105 7.45 -2.79 17.60
N LEU A 106 8.00 -3.94 17.19
CA LEU A 106 7.50 -4.67 16.01
C LEU A 106 6.02 -5.06 16.17
N LYS A 107 5.65 -5.66 17.32
CA LYS A 107 4.27 -6.07 17.58
C LYS A 107 3.32 -4.87 17.58
N ASP A 108 3.70 -3.79 18.26
CA ASP A 108 2.90 -2.57 18.33
C ASP A 108 2.70 -1.96 16.94
N ALA A 109 3.75 -1.96 16.10
CA ALA A 109 3.66 -1.46 14.74
C ALA A 109 2.75 -2.33 13.87
N ILE A 110 2.79 -3.66 13.97
CA ILE A 110 1.88 -4.57 13.26
C ILE A 110 0.42 -4.31 13.68
N ILE A 111 0.16 -4.15 14.99
CA ILE A 111 -1.18 -3.81 15.48
C ILE A 111 -1.68 -2.47 14.90
N GLN A 112 -0.79 -1.49 14.77
CA GLN A 112 -1.15 -0.21 14.13
C GLN A 112 -1.47 -0.36 12.65
N VAL A 113 -0.72 -1.19 11.90
CA VAL A 113 -1.03 -1.48 10.49
C VAL A 113 -2.44 -2.04 10.35
N THR A 114 -2.77 -3.11 11.09
CA THR A 114 -4.11 -3.72 11.09
C THR A 114 -5.21 -2.75 11.53
N THR A 115 -4.91 -1.85 12.47
CA THR A 115 -5.86 -0.82 12.90
C THR A 115 -6.18 0.15 11.75
N PHE A 116 -5.15 0.64 11.04
CA PHE A 116 -5.35 1.59 9.94
C PHE A 116 -6.00 0.93 8.72
N GLU A 117 -5.69 -0.34 8.43
CA GLU A 117 -6.38 -1.12 7.40
C GLU A 117 -7.87 -1.27 7.73
N THR A 118 -8.22 -1.71 8.94
CA THR A 118 -9.63 -1.83 9.38
C THR A 118 -10.37 -0.49 9.31
N GLU A 119 -9.70 0.63 9.60
CA GLU A 119 -10.27 1.96 9.42
C GLU A 119 -10.46 2.29 7.93
N ALA A 120 -9.50 1.94 7.07
CA ALA A 120 -9.59 2.14 5.62
C ALA A 120 -10.75 1.35 5.03
N ASP A 121 -10.89 0.07 5.37
CA ASP A 121 -12.00 -0.79 4.96
C ASP A 121 -13.37 -0.21 5.31
N ARG A 122 -13.50 0.30 6.54
CA ARG A 122 -14.74 0.96 6.96
C ARG A 122 -15.03 2.20 6.13
N ILE A 123 -14.02 3.02 5.83
CA ILE A 123 -14.17 4.23 5.01
C ILE A 123 -14.53 3.84 3.57
N GLU A 124 -13.84 2.87 3.00
CA GLU A 124 -14.13 2.33 1.67
C GLU A 124 -15.60 1.92 1.56
N TRP A 125 -16.06 1.06 2.48
CA TRP A 125 -17.42 0.54 2.48
C TRP A 125 -18.48 1.66 2.59
N GLU A 126 -18.28 2.63 3.49
CA GLU A 126 -19.21 3.75 3.64
C GLU A 126 -19.18 4.69 2.42
N THR A 127 -18.00 4.90 1.82
CA THR A 127 -17.82 5.70 0.60
C THR A 127 -18.57 5.07 -0.58
N ILE A 128 -18.37 3.77 -0.81
CA ILE A 128 -19.07 3.02 -1.87
C ILE A 128 -20.60 3.05 -1.63
N LYS A 129 -21.03 2.82 -0.40
CA LYS A 129 -22.45 2.89 -0.03
C LYS A 129 -23.06 4.27 -0.27
N LYS A 130 -22.34 5.35 0.07
CA LYS A 130 -22.75 6.75 -0.17
C LYS A 130 -22.82 7.04 -1.67
N LEU A 131 -21.82 6.58 -2.44
CA LEU A 131 -21.77 6.69 -3.88
C LEU A 131 -22.98 6.02 -4.55
N PHE A 132 -23.31 4.77 -4.18
CA PHE A 132 -24.41 4.04 -4.81
C PHE A 132 -25.82 4.53 -4.39
N LYS A 133 -25.93 5.25 -3.28
CA LYS A 133 -27.17 5.94 -2.88
C LYS A 133 -27.42 7.27 -3.62
N SER A 134 -26.42 7.84 -4.30
CA SER A 134 -26.55 9.09 -5.04
C SER A 134 -27.39 8.93 -6.32
N ASP A 135 -27.76 10.04 -6.95
CA ASP A 135 -28.51 10.06 -8.23
C ASP A 135 -27.62 10.01 -9.48
N LEU A 136 -26.31 9.69 -9.31
CA LEU A 136 -25.37 9.55 -10.43
C LEU A 136 -25.75 8.34 -11.29
N ASP A 137 -25.43 8.40 -12.59
CA ASP A 137 -25.55 7.25 -13.47
C ASP A 137 -24.60 6.09 -13.09
N LEU A 138 -24.95 4.89 -13.53
CA LEU A 138 -24.22 3.70 -13.14
C LEU A 138 -22.77 3.70 -13.64
N CYS A 139 -22.48 4.22 -14.85
CA CYS A 139 -21.13 4.25 -15.39
C CYS A 139 -20.23 5.11 -14.52
N ARG A 140 -20.71 6.28 -14.12
CA ARG A 140 -19.97 7.17 -13.23
C ARG A 140 -19.78 6.55 -11.84
N LYS A 141 -20.79 5.87 -11.28
CA LYS A 141 -20.67 5.13 -10.03
C LYS A 141 -19.59 4.06 -10.09
N LEU A 142 -19.58 3.26 -11.16
CA LEU A 142 -18.60 2.19 -11.33
C LEU A 142 -17.18 2.76 -11.49
N HIS A 143 -17.01 3.85 -12.23
CA HIS A 143 -15.72 4.48 -12.44
C HIS A 143 -15.13 5.09 -11.16
N VAL A 144 -15.98 5.74 -10.34
CA VAL A 144 -15.55 6.30 -9.04
C VAL A 144 -15.28 5.18 -8.03
N ARG A 145 -16.10 4.10 -8.05
CA ARG A 145 -15.88 2.92 -7.22
C ARG A 145 -14.50 2.29 -7.48
N GLU A 146 -14.11 2.12 -8.74
CA GLU A 146 -12.79 1.61 -9.13
C GLU A 146 -11.66 2.42 -8.48
N LEU A 147 -11.78 3.75 -8.46
CA LEU A 147 -10.80 4.62 -7.79
C LEU A 147 -10.79 4.41 -6.27
N VAL A 148 -11.96 4.28 -5.63
CA VAL A 148 -12.06 4.03 -4.18
C VAL A 148 -11.37 2.71 -3.82
N GLU A 149 -11.68 1.63 -4.54
CA GLU A 149 -11.10 0.31 -4.35
C GLU A 149 -9.57 0.32 -4.58
N ASP A 150 -9.09 1.00 -5.63
CA ASP A 150 -7.66 1.11 -5.93
C ASP A 150 -6.88 1.86 -4.83
N ILE A 151 -7.49 2.83 -4.16
CA ILE A 151 -6.88 3.53 -3.02
C ILE A 151 -6.87 2.61 -1.78
N ALA A 152 -7.96 1.90 -1.50
CA ALA A 152 -8.10 1.02 -0.33
C ALA A 152 -7.07 -0.12 -0.35
N ILE A 153 -6.84 -0.77 -1.48
CA ILE A 153 -5.85 -1.85 -1.67
C ILE A 153 -4.46 -1.50 -1.12
N ILE A 154 -4.09 -0.22 -1.02
CA ILE A 154 -2.77 0.19 -0.48
C ILE A 154 -2.63 -0.21 0.99
N SER A 155 -3.69 -0.07 1.80
CA SER A 155 -3.69 -0.50 3.21
C SER A 155 -3.63 -2.02 3.36
N ASP A 156 -4.36 -2.77 2.54
CA ASP A 156 -4.36 -4.24 2.53
C ASP A 156 -2.95 -4.78 2.20
N LEU A 157 -2.30 -4.20 1.19
CA LEU A 157 -0.95 -4.58 0.80
C LEU A 157 0.10 -4.23 1.87
N ALA A 158 -0.11 -3.16 2.63
CA ALA A 158 0.74 -2.82 3.75
C ALA A 158 0.54 -3.80 4.91
N GLU A 159 -0.70 -4.27 5.16
CA GLU A 159 -1.00 -5.33 6.13
C GLU A 159 -0.35 -6.65 5.74
N ASP A 160 -0.55 -7.13 4.51
CA ASP A 160 0.10 -8.33 3.95
C ASP A 160 1.63 -8.31 4.20
N ALA A 161 2.27 -7.16 3.92
CA ALA A 161 3.69 -6.98 4.10
C ALA A 161 4.09 -6.98 5.59
N ALA A 162 3.30 -6.37 6.48
CA ALA A 162 3.54 -6.34 7.92
C ALA A 162 3.38 -7.72 8.57
N GLU A 163 2.36 -8.49 8.17
CA GLU A 163 2.18 -9.89 8.59
C GLU A 163 3.40 -10.73 8.19
N ARG A 164 3.92 -10.50 6.98
CA ARG A 164 5.12 -11.21 6.51
C ARG A 164 6.33 -10.89 7.38
N VAL A 165 6.53 -9.63 7.76
CA VAL A 165 7.58 -9.22 8.71
C VAL A 165 7.41 -9.93 10.05
N GLY A 166 6.20 -10.01 10.58
CA GLY A 166 5.88 -10.74 11.82
C GLY A 166 6.27 -12.22 11.74
N VAL A 167 5.89 -12.91 10.64
CA VAL A 167 6.28 -14.31 10.41
C VAL A 167 7.80 -14.49 10.34
N MET A 168 8.51 -13.56 9.70
CA MET A 168 9.97 -13.61 9.62
C MET A 168 10.64 -13.42 10.98
N ALA A 169 10.10 -12.53 11.82
CA ALA A 169 10.63 -12.29 13.15
C ALA A 169 10.55 -13.55 14.04
N VAL A 170 9.45 -14.31 13.95
CA VAL A 170 9.27 -15.57 14.72
C VAL A 170 10.21 -16.69 14.26
N LYS A 171 10.59 -16.69 12.99
CA LYS A 171 11.51 -17.73 12.40
C LYS A 171 12.97 -17.54 12.79
N ARG A 172 13.34 -16.47 13.47
CA ARG A 172 14.74 -16.22 13.84
C ARG A 172 15.19 -17.23 14.88
N PRO A 173 16.33 -17.89 14.70
CA PRO A 173 17.00 -18.60 15.79
C PRO A 173 17.45 -17.56 16.84
N PHE A 174 17.10 -17.79 18.10
CA PHE A 174 17.61 -17.05 19.25
C PHE A 174 19.10 -17.27 19.43
#